data_da6e37a705683825d616df9ff6e24176
#
_entry.id   da6e37a705683825d616df9ff6e24176
#
_cell.length_a   1.000
_cell.length_b   1.000
_cell.length_c   1.000
_cell.angle_alpha   90.00
_cell.angle_beta   90.00
_cell.angle_gamma   90.00
#
_symmetry.space_group_name_H-M   'P 1'
#
loop_
_entity.id
_entity.type
_entity.pdbx_description
1 polymer ?
#
loop_
_entity_poly.entity_id
_entity_poly.type
_entity_poly.pdbx_seq_one_letter_code
_entity_poly.pdbx_strand_id
1 'polypeptide(L)'
;MIKRTLLAAAIFSALPAYAGLTSITAGYDFTDYSGDHGNRNLAYAELVAKVENATLLFNLSQGRRDYETEHFNATRGQGAVWYKWNNWLTTRTGIAFADNTPVFARQDFRQDINLALLPKTLFTTGYRYTKYYDDVEVDAWQGGVSLYTGPVITSYRYTHYDSSDA
;
A
#
# COMPACT_ATOMS: atom_id res chain seq x y z
N MET A 1 25.21 5.87 -4.34
CA MET A 1 23.87 6.38 -4.56
C MET A 1 23.30 6.16 -5.97
N ILE A 2 24.09 6.13 -7.02
CA ILE A 2 23.65 6.02 -8.45
C ILE A 2 23.00 4.67 -8.82
N LYS A 3 23.37 3.57 -8.19
CA LYS A 3 22.87 2.22 -8.54
C LYS A 3 21.38 1.96 -8.21
N ARG A 4 20.81 2.63 -7.21
CA ARG A 4 19.39 2.44 -6.81
C ARG A 4 18.43 3.19 -7.74
N THR A 5 18.83 4.34 -8.26
CA THR A 5 18.04 5.15 -9.18
C THR A 5 17.89 4.51 -10.56
N LEU A 6 18.92 3.78 -11.02
CA LEU A 6 18.92 3.07 -12.30
C LEU A 6 17.97 1.86 -12.31
N LEU A 7 17.81 1.17 -11.18
CA LEU A 7 16.88 0.02 -11.10
C LEU A 7 15.42 0.48 -11.17
N ALA A 8 15.07 1.57 -10.51
CA ALA A 8 13.73 2.17 -10.60
C ALA A 8 13.41 2.64 -12.03
N ALA A 9 14.35 3.30 -12.70
CA ALA A 9 14.18 3.76 -14.08
C ALA A 9 14.02 2.58 -15.06
N ALA A 10 14.73 1.46 -14.86
CA ALA A 10 14.63 0.27 -15.70
C ALA A 10 13.27 -0.44 -15.57
N ILE A 11 12.69 -0.46 -14.37
CA ILE A 11 11.34 -1.01 -14.14
C ILE A 11 10.28 -0.14 -14.85
N PHE A 12 10.40 1.19 -14.77
CA PHE A 12 9.49 2.11 -15.45
C PHE A 12 9.59 2.06 -16.97
N SER A 13 10.74 1.76 -17.55
CA SER A 13 10.90 1.69 -19.00
C SER A 13 10.41 0.38 -19.64
N ALA A 14 10.29 -0.71 -18.87
CA ALA A 14 9.84 -2.01 -19.37
C ALA A 14 8.31 -2.19 -19.36
N LEU A 15 7.58 -1.44 -18.52
CA LEU A 15 6.14 -1.55 -18.37
C LEU A 15 5.31 -1.05 -19.57
N PRO A 16 5.68 -0.01 -20.33
CA PRO A 16 4.84 0.54 -21.40
C PRO A 16 4.66 -0.36 -22.61
N ALA A 17 5.52 -1.35 -22.81
CA ALA A 17 5.51 -2.16 -24.04
C ALA A 17 4.35 -3.17 -24.12
N TYR A 18 3.79 -3.58 -22.96
CA TYR A 18 2.73 -4.59 -22.88
C TYR A 18 1.57 -4.23 -21.94
N ALA A 19 1.65 -3.13 -21.21
CA ALA A 19 0.65 -2.69 -20.25
C ALA A 19 -0.07 -1.43 -20.73
N GLY A 20 -1.39 -1.43 -20.73
CA GLY A 20 -2.17 -0.21 -20.87
C GLY A 20 -1.96 0.67 -19.63
N LEU A 21 -1.19 1.75 -19.76
CA LEU A 21 -1.06 2.76 -18.70
C LEU A 21 -2.43 3.36 -18.42
N THR A 22 -2.91 3.23 -17.16
CA THR A 22 -4.24 3.70 -16.75
C THR A 22 -4.17 5.07 -16.12
N SER A 23 -3.19 5.31 -15.24
CA SER A 23 -3.00 6.62 -14.60
C SER A 23 -1.58 6.83 -14.11
N ILE A 24 -1.19 8.10 -14.10
CA ILE A 24 -0.03 8.61 -13.36
C ILE A 24 -0.56 9.67 -12.41
N THR A 25 -0.22 9.55 -11.14
CA THR A 25 -0.64 10.48 -10.10
C THR A 25 0.60 10.98 -9.38
N ALA A 26 0.63 12.27 -9.07
CA ALA A 26 1.60 12.84 -8.13
C ALA A 26 0.83 13.61 -7.07
N GLY A 27 1.30 13.56 -5.84
CA GLY A 27 0.64 14.22 -4.74
C GLY A 27 1.62 14.64 -3.65
N TYR A 28 1.10 15.51 -2.79
CA TYR A 28 1.76 15.98 -1.59
C TYR A 28 0.77 15.92 -0.43
N ASP A 29 1.22 15.44 0.70
CA ASP A 29 0.44 15.31 1.94
C ASP A 29 1.21 15.98 3.08
N PHE A 30 0.51 16.79 3.86
CA PHE A 30 1.03 17.40 5.07
C PHE A 30 0.16 16.97 6.24
N THR A 31 0.80 16.47 7.30
CA THR A 31 0.12 16.06 8.51
C THR A 31 0.80 16.75 9.70
N ASP A 32 0.02 17.46 10.49
CA ASP A 32 0.44 18.01 11.77
C ASP A 32 -0.14 17.14 12.89
N TYR A 33 0.70 16.68 13.80
CA TYR A 33 0.30 15.82 14.90
C TYR A 33 0.14 16.64 16.17
N SER A 34 -0.98 16.47 16.88
CA SER A 34 -1.21 17.12 18.17
C SER A 34 -0.22 16.64 19.23
N GLY A 35 0.17 17.53 20.15
CA GLY A 35 1.22 17.31 21.14
C GLY A 35 2.61 17.36 20.49
N ASP A 36 3.62 16.95 21.20
CA ASP A 36 5.04 17.04 20.79
C ASP A 36 5.44 16.00 19.72
N HIS A 37 4.46 15.56 18.90
CA HIS A 37 4.69 14.53 17.87
C HIS A 37 5.11 15.11 16.51
N GLY A 38 5.25 16.44 16.42
CA GLY A 38 5.77 17.13 15.25
C GLY A 38 4.89 17.05 14.01
N ASN A 39 5.50 17.18 12.84
CA ASN A 39 4.77 17.12 11.56
C ASN A 39 5.40 16.12 10.58
N ARG A 40 4.63 15.76 9.57
CA ARG A 40 5.09 14.91 8.46
C ARG A 40 4.72 15.54 7.13
N ASN A 41 5.69 15.60 6.26
CA ASN A 41 5.56 15.98 4.86
C ASN A 41 5.80 14.76 3.98
N LEU A 42 4.95 14.53 3.00
CA LEU A 42 5.03 13.39 2.10
C LEU A 42 4.81 13.85 0.65
N ALA A 43 5.77 13.61 -0.21
CA ALA A 43 5.59 13.72 -1.66
C ALA A 43 5.57 12.31 -2.25
N TYR A 44 4.70 12.05 -3.23
CA TYR A 44 4.62 10.74 -3.88
C TYR A 44 4.32 10.84 -5.36
N ALA A 45 4.75 9.80 -6.08
CA ALA A 45 4.35 9.52 -7.44
C ALA A 45 3.83 8.08 -7.52
N GLU A 46 2.73 7.89 -8.24
CA GLU A 46 2.07 6.61 -8.40
C GLU A 46 1.77 6.34 -9.87
N LEU A 47 1.99 5.12 -10.30
CA LEU A 47 1.68 4.62 -11.62
C LEU A 47 0.77 3.42 -11.50
N VAL A 48 -0.34 3.45 -12.25
CA VAL A 48 -1.25 2.30 -12.38
C VAL A 48 -1.28 1.85 -13.84
N ALA A 49 -1.09 0.56 -14.04
CA ALA A 49 -1.13 -0.06 -15.36
C ALA A 49 -2.04 -1.29 -15.34
N LYS A 50 -2.72 -1.55 -16.46
CA LYS A 50 -3.57 -2.73 -16.61
C LYS A 50 -3.00 -3.65 -17.68
N VAL A 51 -2.87 -4.94 -17.34
CA VAL A 51 -2.43 -6.00 -18.25
C VAL A 51 -3.44 -7.15 -18.14
N GLU A 52 -4.26 -7.34 -19.15
CA GLU A 52 -5.31 -8.38 -19.16
C GLU A 52 -6.14 -8.37 -17.86
N ASN A 53 -6.00 -9.40 -17.05
CA ASN A 53 -6.73 -9.59 -15.79
C ASN A 53 -5.99 -8.99 -14.57
N ALA A 54 -4.80 -8.41 -14.77
CA ALA A 54 -4.00 -7.81 -13.72
C ALA A 54 -4.08 -6.28 -13.73
N THR A 55 -4.16 -5.66 -12.57
CA THR A 55 -3.91 -4.24 -12.35
C THR A 55 -2.69 -4.11 -11.48
N LEU A 56 -1.68 -3.41 -11.97
CA LEU A 56 -0.41 -3.18 -11.32
C LEU A 56 -0.38 -1.75 -10.76
N LEU A 57 0.14 -1.60 -9.56
CA LEU A 57 0.39 -0.31 -8.94
C LEU A 57 1.85 -0.25 -8.51
N PHE A 58 2.49 0.86 -8.83
CA PHE A 58 3.81 1.24 -8.33
C PHE A 58 3.73 2.62 -7.70
N ASN A 59 4.26 2.76 -6.50
CA ASN A 59 4.30 4.02 -5.78
C ASN A 59 5.72 4.25 -5.26
N LEU A 60 6.22 5.47 -5.47
CA LEU A 60 7.45 5.95 -4.87
C LEU A 60 7.10 7.17 -4.03
N SER A 61 7.47 7.14 -2.77
CA SER A 61 7.18 8.20 -1.82
C SER A 61 8.46 8.67 -1.15
N GLN A 62 8.56 9.97 -0.92
CA GLN A 62 9.58 10.57 -0.09
C GLN A 62 8.91 11.33 1.04
N GLY A 63 9.24 10.97 2.26
CA GLY A 63 8.68 11.57 3.46
C GLY A 63 9.76 12.25 4.29
N ARG A 64 9.34 13.30 4.98
CA ARG A 64 10.10 13.95 6.04
C ARG A 64 9.22 14.01 7.28
N ARG A 65 9.78 13.66 8.41
CA ARG A 65 9.16 13.81 9.73
C ARG A 65 10.04 14.72 10.60
N ASP A 66 9.44 15.77 11.09
CA ASP A 66 10.09 16.75 11.94
C ASP A 66 9.50 16.60 13.36
N TYR A 67 10.37 16.28 14.33
CA TYR A 67 10.12 16.41 15.76
C TYR A 67 10.75 17.72 16.26
N GLU A 68 10.56 18.09 17.52
CA GLU A 68 11.11 19.33 18.05
C GLU A 68 12.63 19.48 17.87
N THR A 69 13.38 18.38 18.04
CA THR A 69 14.86 18.37 18.03
C THR A 69 15.47 17.51 16.93
N GLU A 70 14.66 16.70 16.26
CA GLU A 70 15.14 15.72 15.30
C GLU A 70 14.36 15.77 13.98
N HIS A 71 15.06 15.52 12.88
CA HIS A 71 14.50 15.49 11.54
C HIS A 71 14.86 14.18 10.85
N PHE A 72 13.87 13.48 10.34
CA PHE A 72 14.06 12.22 9.62
C PHE A 72 13.57 12.35 8.18
N ASN A 73 14.37 11.85 7.25
CA ASN A 73 13.97 11.71 5.85
C ASN A 73 13.97 10.24 5.48
N ALA A 74 13.01 9.82 4.68
CA ALA A 74 12.95 8.47 4.19
C ALA A 74 12.33 8.39 2.80
N THR A 75 12.74 7.36 2.06
CA THR A 75 12.16 6.97 0.78
C THR A 75 11.44 5.63 0.96
N ARG A 76 10.25 5.49 0.35
CA ARG A 76 9.47 4.25 0.33
C ARG A 76 9.13 3.88 -1.10
N GLY A 77 9.43 2.64 -1.46
CA GLY A 77 8.95 2.00 -2.68
C GLY A 77 7.83 1.01 -2.36
N GLN A 78 6.75 1.03 -3.14
CA GLN A 78 5.63 0.11 -2.98
C GLN A 78 5.21 -0.45 -4.34
N GLY A 79 4.91 -1.76 -4.38
CA GLY A 79 4.30 -2.43 -5.51
C GLY A 79 3.05 -3.20 -5.07
N ALA A 80 2.03 -3.23 -5.90
CA ALA A 80 0.87 -4.07 -5.68
C ALA A 80 0.31 -4.60 -7.00
N VAL A 81 -0.30 -5.79 -6.94
CA VAL A 81 -1.02 -6.40 -8.04
C VAL A 81 -2.39 -6.84 -7.57
N TRP A 82 -3.42 -6.42 -8.29
CA TRP A 82 -4.75 -6.99 -8.23
C TRP A 82 -4.88 -7.95 -9.42
N TYR A 83 -5.25 -9.19 -9.16
CA TYR A 83 -5.43 -10.18 -10.20
C TYR A 83 -6.85 -10.75 -10.15
N LYS A 84 -7.57 -10.62 -11.25
CA LYS A 84 -8.91 -11.17 -11.42
C LYS A 84 -8.80 -12.58 -12.02
N TRP A 85 -8.94 -13.59 -11.16
CA TRP A 85 -8.90 -15.01 -11.58
C TRP A 85 -10.12 -15.39 -12.42
N ASN A 86 -11.29 -14.90 -11.98
CA ASN A 86 -12.57 -15.12 -12.64
C ASN A 86 -13.60 -14.07 -12.15
N ASN A 87 -14.89 -14.28 -12.42
CA ASN A 87 -15.94 -13.32 -12.06
C ASN A 87 -16.26 -13.27 -10.56
N TRP A 88 -15.85 -14.25 -9.79
CA TRP A 88 -16.11 -14.32 -8.35
C TRP A 88 -14.86 -14.24 -7.47
N LEU A 89 -13.64 -14.38 -8.03
CA LEU A 89 -12.39 -14.36 -7.27
C LEU A 89 -11.44 -13.28 -7.79
N THR A 90 -11.05 -12.38 -6.90
CA THR A 90 -9.97 -11.41 -7.13
C THR A 90 -9.02 -11.44 -5.94
N THR A 91 -7.73 -11.42 -6.21
CA THR A 91 -6.70 -11.30 -5.17
C THR A 91 -5.96 -9.97 -5.30
N ARG A 92 -5.43 -9.48 -4.17
CA ARG A 92 -4.49 -8.37 -4.12
C ARG A 92 -3.27 -8.81 -3.34
N THR A 93 -2.10 -8.64 -3.92
CA THR A 93 -0.80 -8.82 -3.25
C THR A 93 -0.06 -7.49 -3.31
N GLY A 94 0.49 -7.04 -2.20
CA GLY A 94 1.25 -5.80 -2.12
C GLY A 94 2.47 -5.96 -1.23
N ILE A 95 3.54 -5.26 -1.61
CA ILE A 95 4.78 -5.17 -0.83
C ILE A 95 5.25 -3.72 -0.79
N ALA A 96 5.85 -3.32 0.32
CA ALA A 96 6.53 -2.04 0.41
C ALA A 96 7.80 -2.16 1.24
N PHE A 97 8.79 -1.35 0.89
CA PHE A 97 10.05 -1.23 1.61
C PHE A 97 10.40 0.24 1.76
N ALA A 98 10.91 0.61 2.92
CA ALA A 98 11.34 1.97 3.23
C ALA A 98 12.68 1.98 3.94
N ASP A 99 13.29 3.18 4.03
CA ASP A 99 14.45 3.41 4.85
C ASP A 99 14.12 3.15 6.34
N ASN A 100 15.11 2.71 7.11
CA ASN A 100 14.95 2.40 8.54
C ASN A 100 14.91 3.67 9.39
N THR A 101 13.78 4.37 9.35
CA THR A 101 13.53 5.63 10.06
C THR A 101 12.07 5.71 10.50
N PRO A 102 11.71 6.57 11.47
CA PRO A 102 10.33 6.68 11.97
C PRO A 102 9.35 7.39 11.01
N VAL A 103 9.69 7.51 9.73
CA VAL A 103 8.81 8.15 8.72
C VAL A 103 7.81 7.16 8.14
N PHE A 104 8.25 5.93 7.85
CA PHE A 104 7.45 4.85 7.27
C PHE A 104 7.71 3.54 7.99
N ALA A 105 6.77 2.59 7.86
CA ALA A 105 7.08 1.20 8.14
C ALA A 105 8.20 0.72 7.21
N ARG A 106 9.20 0.04 7.75
CA ARG A 106 10.39 -0.46 7.05
C ARG A 106 10.03 -1.51 6.00
N GLN A 107 9.10 -2.40 6.36
CA GLN A 107 8.56 -3.44 5.48
C GLN A 107 7.06 -3.54 5.67
N ASP A 108 6.34 -3.77 4.59
CA ASP A 108 4.90 -4.00 4.60
C ASP A 108 4.58 -5.06 3.55
N PHE A 109 3.88 -6.10 3.96
CA PHE A 109 3.34 -7.13 3.08
C PHE A 109 1.84 -7.19 3.28
N ARG A 110 1.09 -7.32 2.19
CA ARG A 110 -0.37 -7.44 2.24
C ARG A 110 -0.86 -8.46 1.22
N GLN A 111 -1.76 -9.33 1.66
CA GLN A 111 -2.49 -10.25 0.83
C GLN A 111 -3.98 -10.15 1.14
N ASP A 112 -4.80 -9.83 0.13
CA ASP A 112 -6.25 -9.83 0.24
C ASP A 112 -6.87 -10.81 -0.76
N ILE A 113 -7.96 -11.44 -0.37
CA ILE A 113 -8.81 -12.31 -1.20
C ILE A 113 -10.22 -11.75 -1.16
N ASN A 114 -10.79 -11.48 -2.33
CA ASN A 114 -12.14 -10.96 -2.49
C ASN A 114 -12.99 -12.00 -3.24
N LEU A 115 -14.13 -12.37 -2.65
CA LEU A 115 -15.02 -13.41 -3.11
C LEU A 115 -16.43 -12.84 -3.35
N ALA A 116 -16.86 -12.78 -4.61
CA ALA A 116 -18.20 -12.36 -5.02
C ALA A 116 -19.09 -13.60 -5.24
N LEU A 117 -19.35 -14.37 -4.17
CA LEU A 117 -20.08 -15.65 -4.23
C LEU A 117 -21.59 -15.48 -4.33
N LEU A 118 -22.13 -14.34 -3.88
CA LEU A 118 -23.55 -14.02 -3.90
C LEU A 118 -23.78 -12.73 -4.70
N PRO A 119 -24.94 -12.56 -5.36
CA PRO A 119 -25.27 -11.32 -6.03
C PRO A 119 -25.17 -10.13 -5.07
N LYS A 120 -24.53 -9.06 -5.53
CA LYS A 120 -24.39 -7.80 -4.76
C LYS A 120 -23.67 -7.95 -3.41
N THR A 121 -22.97 -9.07 -3.18
CA THR A 121 -22.24 -9.32 -1.92
C THR A 121 -20.79 -9.65 -2.22
N LEU A 122 -19.89 -8.95 -1.54
CA LEU A 122 -18.44 -9.18 -1.61
C LEU A 122 -17.92 -9.57 -0.23
N PHE A 123 -17.35 -10.74 -0.12
CA PHE A 123 -16.60 -11.17 1.06
C PHE A 123 -15.12 -10.86 0.85
N THR A 124 -14.48 -10.32 1.86
CA THR A 124 -13.05 -10.02 1.84
C THR A 124 -12.38 -10.67 3.02
N THR A 125 -11.27 -11.36 2.79
CA THR A 125 -10.34 -11.77 3.85
C THR A 125 -8.93 -11.36 3.46
N GLY A 126 -8.08 -11.12 4.45
CA GLY A 126 -6.73 -10.69 4.17
C GLY A 126 -5.80 -10.79 5.37
N TYR A 127 -4.53 -10.71 5.04
CA TYR A 127 -3.42 -10.69 5.98
C TYR A 127 -2.50 -9.53 5.64
N ARG A 128 -1.97 -8.87 6.66
CA ARG A 128 -0.95 -7.85 6.55
C ARG A 128 0.12 -8.08 7.60
N TYR A 129 1.37 -8.02 7.16
CA TYR A 129 2.55 -7.98 8.01
C TYR A 129 3.21 -6.60 7.86
N THR A 130 3.56 -5.98 8.98
CA THR A 130 4.23 -4.68 9.00
C THR A 130 5.38 -4.72 9.99
N LYS A 131 6.59 -4.38 9.53
CA LYS A 131 7.75 -4.20 10.38
C LYS A 131 8.14 -2.72 10.42
N TYR A 132 8.25 -2.18 11.63
CA TYR A 132 8.63 -0.79 11.87
C TYR A 132 10.15 -0.62 12.00
N TYR A 133 10.60 0.63 12.13
CA TYR A 133 12.02 1.00 12.20
C TYR A 133 12.69 0.53 13.52
N ASP A 134 11.92 0.38 14.59
CA ASP A 134 12.30 -0.10 15.93
C ASP A 134 12.23 -1.62 16.08
N ASP A 135 12.12 -2.33 14.95
CA ASP A 135 11.95 -3.79 14.85
C ASP A 135 10.64 -4.35 15.43
N VAL A 136 9.70 -3.49 15.88
CA VAL A 136 8.35 -3.91 16.21
C VAL A 136 7.66 -4.49 14.98
N GLU A 137 7.10 -5.68 15.12
CA GLU A 137 6.38 -6.39 14.07
C GLU A 137 4.89 -6.46 14.41
N VAL A 138 4.06 -6.22 13.42
CA VAL A 138 2.61 -6.27 13.57
C VAL A 138 2.01 -7.17 12.49
N ASP A 139 1.32 -8.19 12.93
CA ASP A 139 0.49 -9.06 12.12
C ASP A 139 -0.97 -8.63 12.22
N ALA A 140 -1.66 -8.54 11.09
CA ALA A 140 -3.06 -8.18 11.05
C ALA A 140 -3.85 -9.13 10.15
N TRP A 141 -4.87 -9.76 10.70
CA TRP A 141 -5.84 -10.57 9.99
C TRP A 141 -7.15 -9.84 9.86
N GLN A 142 -7.69 -9.77 8.66
CA GLN A 142 -8.96 -9.07 8.42
C GLN A 142 -9.97 -9.97 7.74
N GLY A 143 -11.24 -9.76 8.08
CA GLY A 143 -12.39 -10.35 7.42
C GLY A 143 -13.50 -9.33 7.29
N GLY A 144 -14.27 -9.39 6.21
CA GLY A 144 -15.34 -8.43 6.01
C GLY A 144 -16.35 -8.84 4.96
N VAL A 145 -17.46 -8.14 4.95
CA VAL A 145 -18.53 -8.28 3.96
C VAL A 145 -19.00 -6.90 3.51
N SER A 146 -19.22 -6.77 2.22
CA SER A 146 -19.82 -5.56 1.62
C SER A 146 -21.08 -5.93 0.83
N LEU A 147 -22.13 -5.16 1.02
CA LEU A 147 -23.42 -5.30 0.35
C LEU A 147 -23.64 -4.10 -0.57
N TYR A 148 -23.97 -4.37 -1.83
CA TYR A 148 -24.20 -3.35 -2.85
C TYR A 148 -25.71 -3.26 -3.12
N THR A 149 -26.37 -2.22 -2.62
CA THR A 149 -27.82 -1.98 -2.78
C THR A 149 -28.05 -0.70 -3.58
N GLY A 150 -28.01 -0.82 -4.92
CA GLY A 150 -28.10 0.36 -5.81
C GLY A 150 -26.91 1.30 -5.61
N PRO A 151 -27.16 2.59 -5.27
CA PRO A 151 -26.09 3.56 -5.06
C PRO A 151 -25.42 3.45 -3.66
N VAL A 152 -25.97 2.60 -2.77
CA VAL A 152 -25.48 2.46 -1.39
C VAL A 152 -24.62 1.22 -1.25
N ILE A 153 -23.46 1.38 -0.61
CA ILE A 153 -22.56 0.30 -0.21
C ILE A 153 -22.52 0.28 1.32
N THR A 154 -22.91 -0.86 1.91
CA THR A 154 -22.79 -1.09 3.35
C THR A 154 -21.67 -2.10 3.56
N SER A 155 -20.68 -1.78 4.39
CA SER A 155 -19.54 -2.65 4.65
C SER A 155 -19.34 -2.85 6.15
N TYR A 156 -19.07 -4.08 6.53
CA TYR A 156 -18.59 -4.44 7.84
C TYR A 156 -17.21 -5.09 7.68
N ARG A 157 -16.24 -4.66 8.51
CA ARG A 157 -14.89 -5.24 8.54
C ARG A 157 -14.44 -5.42 9.98
N TYR A 158 -13.88 -6.57 10.26
CA TYR A 158 -13.20 -6.89 11.50
C TYR A 158 -11.71 -7.08 11.21
N THR A 159 -10.86 -6.53 12.07
CA THR A 159 -9.40 -6.72 12.00
C THR A 159 -8.89 -7.11 13.38
N HIS A 160 -8.13 -8.18 13.42
CA HIS A 160 -7.38 -8.63 14.59
C HIS A 160 -5.91 -8.29 14.40
N TYR A 161 -5.31 -7.68 15.40
CA TYR A 161 -3.89 -7.32 15.41
C TYR A 161 -3.16 -8.14 16.47
N ASP A 162 -1.99 -8.62 16.10
CA ASP A 162 -1.01 -9.21 17.01
C ASP A 162 0.30 -8.44 16.84
N SER A 163 0.88 -7.96 17.94
CA SER A 163 2.14 -7.22 17.92
C SER A 163 3.15 -7.94 18.78
N SER A 164 4.32 -8.22 18.23
CA SER A 164 5.48 -8.67 18.99
C SER A 164 6.37 -7.47 19.23
N ASP A 165 6.55 -7.12 20.50
CA ASP A 165 7.64 -6.25 20.92
C ASP A 165 8.95 -7.06 20.80
N ALA A 166 9.93 -6.51 20.09
CA ALA A 166 11.25 -7.12 19.95
C ALA A 166 12.09 -6.93 21.21
#